data_5e155a755bf95497aa6a823656455713
#
_entry.id   5e155a755bf95497aa6a823656455713
#
_cell.length_a   1.000
_cell.length_b   1.000
_cell.length_c   1.000
_cell.angle_alpha   90.00
_cell.angle_beta   90.00
_cell.angle_gamma   90.00
#
_symmetry.space_group_name_H-M   'P 1'
#
loop_
_entity.id
_entity.type
_entity.pdbx_description
1 polymer ?
#
loop_
_entity_poly.entity_id
_entity_poly.type
_entity_poly.pdbx_seq_one_letter_code
_entity_poly.pdbx_strand_id
1 'polypeptide(L)'
;MNDTKQQSCPVEQTIAMLGSKWKLLILRELFKGTKRFGELSRGVPGISQKMLTQQLRQLEDDNLIHRKVYAEVPPRVEYSLTEIGKSLSPILDAMHKWGAKYMMRTGKSVINKAREKASAAEVA
;
A
#
# COMPACT_ATOMS: atom_id res chain seq x y z
N MET A 1 13.31 -31.35 3.16
CA MET A 1 13.24 -30.68 3.11
C MET A 1 13.08 -29.70 3.25
N ASN A 2 13.04 -29.69 3.02
CA ASN A 2 13.09 -28.71 3.01
C ASN A 2 12.89 -27.89 3.61
N ASP A 3 12.86 -27.71 4.10
CA ASP A 3 12.79 -26.93 4.81
C ASP A 3 13.30 -25.73 4.80
N THR A 4 13.89 -25.77 4.42
CA THR A 4 14.68 -24.64 4.08
C THR A 4 13.91 -23.52 3.54
N LYS A 5 13.01 -23.82 2.76
CA LYS A 5 12.20 -22.84 2.21
C LYS A 5 11.53 -22.10 3.24
N GLN A 6 11.23 -22.76 4.26
CA GLN A 6 10.63 -22.06 5.31
C GLN A 6 11.62 -21.24 6.01
N GLN A 7 12.83 -21.24 5.54
CA GLN A 7 13.87 -20.47 6.15
C GLN A 7 13.88 -19.02 5.72
N SER A 8 12.87 -18.57 5.03
CA SER A 8 12.76 -17.16 4.70
C SER A 8 12.83 -16.31 5.96
N CYS A 9 13.66 -15.29 5.93
CA CYS A 9 13.71 -14.32 7.01
C CYS A 9 12.36 -13.61 7.13
N PRO A 10 11.83 -13.44 8.34
CA PRO A 10 10.55 -12.71 8.50
C PRO A 10 10.56 -11.33 7.87
N VAL A 11 11.69 -10.64 7.86
CA VAL A 11 11.81 -9.35 7.19
C VAL A 11 11.64 -9.51 5.70
N GLU A 12 12.25 -10.53 5.12
CA GLU A 12 12.10 -10.81 3.69
C GLU A 12 10.65 -11.13 3.34
N GLN A 13 9.99 -11.89 4.18
CA GLN A 13 8.58 -12.22 3.99
C GLN A 13 7.73 -10.97 3.97
N THR A 14 7.97 -10.06 4.92
CA THR A 14 7.23 -8.81 5.02
C THR A 14 7.49 -7.94 3.80
N ILE A 15 8.73 -7.83 3.36
CA ILE A 15 9.09 -7.07 2.17
C ILE A 15 8.39 -7.65 0.94
N ALA A 16 8.35 -8.97 0.82
CA ALA A 16 7.68 -9.61 -0.31
C ALA A 16 6.20 -9.25 -0.37
N MET A 17 5.56 -9.13 0.79
CA MET A 17 4.14 -8.80 0.87
C MET A 17 3.85 -7.30 0.74
N LEU A 18 4.77 -6.45 1.18
CA LEU A 18 4.54 -5.01 1.29
C LEU A 18 5.55 -4.18 0.50
N GLY A 19 6.40 -4.80 -0.28
CA GLY A 19 7.54 -4.14 -0.91
C GLY A 19 7.23 -3.14 -2.00
N SER A 20 5.97 -2.94 -2.33
CA SER A 20 5.54 -1.92 -3.28
C SER A 20 5.06 -0.71 -2.50
N LYS A 21 5.47 0.48 -2.92
CA LYS A 21 4.95 1.70 -2.31
C LYS A 21 3.44 1.77 -2.42
N TRP A 22 2.89 1.24 -3.51
CA TRP A 22 1.45 1.29 -3.75
C TRP A 22 0.68 0.49 -2.71
N LYS A 23 1.17 -0.70 -2.33
CA LYS A 23 0.49 -1.53 -1.34
C LYS A 23 0.40 -0.83 0.01
N LEU A 24 1.50 -0.22 0.44
CA LEU A 24 1.52 0.49 1.72
C LEU A 24 0.58 1.70 1.70
N LEU A 25 0.52 2.42 0.59
CA LEU A 25 -0.37 3.56 0.47
C LEU A 25 -1.84 3.13 0.43
N ILE A 26 -2.14 2.02 -0.24
CA ILE A 26 -3.50 1.48 -0.26
C ILE A 26 -3.92 1.05 1.15
N LEU A 27 -3.04 0.35 1.85
CA LEU A 27 -3.32 -0.07 3.23
C LEU A 27 -3.55 1.13 4.14
N ARG A 28 -2.75 2.18 3.98
CA ARG A 28 -2.95 3.42 4.73
C ARG A 28 -4.35 3.97 4.53
N GLU A 29 -4.83 3.97 3.29
CA GLU A 29 -6.19 4.44 3.01
C GLU A 29 -7.23 3.55 3.67
N LEU A 30 -7.03 2.24 3.65
CA LEU A 30 -7.97 1.29 4.24
C LEU A 30 -7.99 1.35 5.77
N PHE A 31 -6.92 1.82 6.39
CA PHE A 31 -6.94 2.06 7.83
C PHE A 31 -7.87 3.21 8.21
N LYS A 32 -8.20 4.07 7.27
CA LYS A 32 -9.19 5.15 7.51
C LYS A 32 -10.61 4.63 7.45
N GLY A 33 -10.83 3.46 6.88
CA GLY A 33 -12.14 2.84 6.77
C GLY A 33 -12.32 2.08 5.46
N THR A 34 -13.49 1.48 5.32
CA THR A 34 -13.87 0.78 4.10
C THR A 34 -13.89 1.76 2.92
N LYS A 35 -13.36 1.35 1.79
CA LYS A 35 -13.24 2.21 0.61
C LYS A 35 -13.72 1.51 -0.64
N ARG A 36 -14.24 2.30 -1.57
CA ARG A 36 -14.54 1.84 -2.91
C ARG A 36 -13.34 2.11 -3.81
N PHE A 37 -13.32 1.48 -4.97
CA PHE A 37 -12.22 1.62 -5.93
C PHE A 37 -11.92 3.08 -6.23
N GLY A 38 -12.95 3.87 -6.55
CA GLY A 38 -12.75 5.29 -6.87
C GLY A 38 -12.15 6.09 -5.72
N GLU A 39 -12.55 5.75 -4.49
CA GLU A 39 -12.00 6.42 -3.31
C GLU A 39 -10.52 6.09 -3.12
N LEU A 40 -10.15 4.83 -3.36
CA LEU A 40 -8.74 4.42 -3.29
C LEU A 40 -7.94 5.09 -4.39
N SER A 41 -8.51 5.18 -5.59
CA SER A 41 -7.83 5.84 -6.71
C SER A 41 -7.51 7.30 -6.38
N ARG A 42 -8.44 8.00 -5.75
CA ARG A 42 -8.24 9.39 -5.36
C ARG A 42 -7.31 9.53 -4.16
N GLY A 43 -7.35 8.55 -3.25
CA GLY A 43 -6.53 8.59 -2.04
C GLY A 43 -5.08 8.20 -2.25
N VAL A 44 -4.76 7.61 -3.39
CA VAL A 44 -3.39 7.22 -3.75
C VAL A 44 -3.00 7.93 -5.03
N PRO A 45 -2.52 9.18 -4.92
CA PRO A 45 -2.24 9.98 -6.10
C PRO A 45 -1.21 9.34 -7.01
N GLY A 46 -1.49 9.38 -8.30
CA GLY A 46 -0.56 8.88 -9.31
C GLY A 46 -0.72 7.41 -9.66
N ILE A 47 -1.54 6.67 -8.93
CA ILE A 47 -1.72 5.25 -9.25
C ILE A 47 -2.67 5.11 -10.45
N SER A 48 -2.28 4.28 -11.42
CA SER A 48 -3.15 3.99 -12.56
C SER A 48 -4.22 2.98 -12.14
N GLN A 49 -5.33 2.94 -12.89
CA GLN A 49 -6.39 1.96 -12.60
C GLN A 49 -5.86 0.54 -12.71
N LYS A 50 -5.00 0.30 -13.70
CA LYS A 50 -4.39 -1.01 -13.90
C LYS A 50 -3.55 -1.41 -12.69
N MET A 51 -2.71 -0.49 -12.22
CA MET A 51 -1.85 -0.76 -11.07
C MET A 51 -2.68 -0.97 -9.81
N LEU A 52 -3.70 -0.13 -9.59
CA LEU A 52 -4.56 -0.27 -8.42
C LEU A 52 -5.25 -1.63 -8.41
N THR A 53 -5.81 -2.04 -9.55
CA THR A 53 -6.45 -3.33 -9.68
C THR A 53 -5.48 -4.46 -9.35
N GLN A 54 -4.27 -4.37 -9.90
CA GLN A 54 -3.24 -5.39 -9.69
C GLN A 54 -2.83 -5.49 -8.21
N GLN A 55 -2.60 -4.34 -7.59
CA GLN A 55 -2.18 -4.31 -6.20
C GLN A 55 -3.29 -4.79 -5.26
N LEU A 56 -4.54 -4.43 -5.54
CA LEU A 56 -5.67 -4.89 -4.74
C LEU A 56 -5.82 -6.41 -4.82
N ARG A 57 -5.62 -6.99 -6.01
CA ARG A 57 -5.68 -8.45 -6.14
C ARG A 57 -4.59 -9.13 -5.32
N GLN A 58 -3.38 -8.58 -5.35
CA GLN A 58 -2.28 -9.16 -4.58
C GLN A 58 -2.54 -9.06 -3.08
N LEU A 59 -3.04 -7.92 -2.62
CA LEU A 59 -3.37 -7.75 -1.21
C LEU A 59 -4.49 -8.70 -0.78
N GLU A 60 -5.46 -8.91 -1.64
CA GLU A 60 -6.54 -9.86 -1.36
C GLU A 60 -6.00 -11.30 -1.33
N ASP A 61 -5.16 -11.66 -2.29
CA ASP A 61 -4.55 -13.00 -2.33
C ASP A 61 -3.71 -13.27 -1.09
N ASP A 62 -3.06 -12.24 -0.56
CA ASP A 62 -2.25 -12.37 0.67
C ASP A 62 -3.11 -12.25 1.93
N ASN A 63 -4.42 -12.24 1.77
CA ASN A 63 -5.37 -12.20 2.88
C ASN A 63 -5.24 -10.97 3.77
N LEU A 64 -4.80 -9.86 3.21
CA LEU A 64 -4.69 -8.61 3.96
C LEU A 64 -5.93 -7.75 3.83
N ILE A 65 -6.69 -7.93 2.74
CA ILE A 65 -7.91 -7.16 2.53
C ILE A 65 -9.05 -8.08 2.09
N HIS A 66 -10.26 -7.63 2.36
CA HIS A 66 -11.49 -8.21 1.85
C HIS A 66 -11.97 -7.41 0.65
N ARG A 67 -12.57 -8.10 -0.29
CA ARG A 67 -13.27 -7.49 -1.40
C ARG A 67 -14.72 -7.97 -1.32
N LYS A 68 -15.64 -7.04 -1.15
CA LYS A 68 -17.07 -7.39 -1.05
C LYS A 68 -17.83 -6.77 -2.22
N VAL A 69 -18.53 -7.62 -2.94
CA VAL A 69 -19.36 -7.20 -4.07
C VAL A 69 -20.81 -7.19 -3.63
N TYR A 70 -21.48 -6.06 -3.84
CA TYR A 70 -22.90 -5.93 -3.56
C TYR A 70 -23.68 -6.06 -4.86
N ALA A 71 -24.66 -6.95 -4.87
CA ALA A 71 -25.51 -7.17 -6.04
C ALA A 71 -26.54 -6.06 -6.15
N GLU A 72 -26.10 -4.95 -6.67
CA GLU A 72 -26.91 -3.75 -6.87
C GLU A 72 -26.81 -3.32 -8.33
N VAL A 73 -27.56 -2.31 -8.69
CA VAL A 73 -27.50 -1.69 -10.00
C VAL A 73 -27.30 -0.19 -9.82
N PRO A 74 -26.12 0.35 -10.11
CA PRO A 74 -24.90 -0.37 -10.56
C PRO A 74 -24.28 -1.18 -9.43
N PRO A 75 -23.48 -2.21 -9.75
CA PRO A 75 -22.83 -3.01 -8.71
C PRO A 75 -21.86 -2.18 -7.90
N ARG A 76 -21.78 -2.49 -6.62
CA ARG A 76 -20.89 -1.79 -5.69
C ARG A 76 -19.86 -2.77 -5.16
N VAL A 77 -18.60 -2.37 -5.16
CA VAL A 77 -17.51 -3.16 -4.62
C VAL A 77 -16.82 -2.36 -3.53
N GLU A 78 -16.65 -2.98 -2.37
CA GLU A 78 -15.99 -2.34 -1.23
C GLU A 78 -14.79 -3.14 -0.79
N TYR A 79 -13.75 -2.44 -0.38
CA TYR A 79 -12.51 -3.03 0.12
C TYR A 79 -12.33 -2.65 1.58
N SER A 80 -11.89 -3.60 2.39
CA SER A 80 -11.65 -3.38 3.82
C SER A 80 -10.54 -4.28 4.30
N LEU A 81 -9.96 -3.95 5.45
CA LEU A 81 -8.87 -4.74 6.02
C LEU A 81 -9.41 -6.01 6.68
N THR A 82 -8.68 -7.11 6.53
CA THR A 82 -8.89 -8.31 7.34
C THR A 82 -8.30 -8.08 8.72
N GLU A 83 -8.50 -9.03 9.63
CA GLU A 83 -7.85 -8.97 10.95
C GLU A 83 -6.33 -8.97 10.81
N ILE A 84 -5.81 -9.80 9.90
CA ILE A 84 -4.36 -9.82 9.64
C ILE A 84 -3.92 -8.48 9.06
N GLY A 85 -4.70 -7.91 8.14
CA GLY A 85 -4.39 -6.59 7.58
C GLY A 85 -4.35 -5.53 8.66
N LYS A 86 -5.28 -5.56 9.60
CA LYS A 86 -5.30 -4.61 10.73
C LYS A 86 -4.08 -4.74 11.62
N SER A 87 -3.51 -5.94 11.71
CA SER A 87 -2.32 -6.17 12.53
C SER A 87 -1.08 -5.48 11.99
N LEU A 88 -1.15 -4.92 10.79
CA LEU A 88 -0.05 -4.13 10.21
C LEU A 88 0.04 -2.73 10.79
N SER A 89 -0.94 -2.32 11.60
CA SER A 89 -0.97 -0.97 12.16
C SER A 89 0.34 -0.54 12.82
N PRO A 90 0.98 -1.35 13.69
CA PRO A 90 2.24 -0.94 14.31
C PRO A 90 3.35 -0.69 13.30
N ILE A 91 3.38 -1.46 12.21
CA ILE A 91 4.40 -1.31 11.19
C ILE A 91 4.22 0.02 10.46
N LEU A 92 3.00 0.31 10.02
CA LEU A 92 2.70 1.56 9.32
C LEU A 92 2.94 2.76 10.23
N ASP A 93 2.55 2.64 11.49
CA ASP A 93 2.75 3.72 12.46
C ASP A 93 4.23 3.99 12.68
N ALA A 94 5.04 2.92 12.83
CA ALA A 94 6.47 3.05 13.01
C ALA A 94 7.14 3.68 11.78
N MET A 95 6.70 3.29 10.59
CA MET A 95 7.22 3.87 9.34
C MET A 95 6.90 5.35 9.25
N HIS A 96 5.68 5.72 9.61
CA HIS A 96 5.26 7.12 9.62
C HIS A 96 6.15 7.94 10.58
N LYS A 97 6.30 7.45 11.79
CA LYS A 97 7.09 8.14 12.82
C LYS A 97 8.55 8.26 12.43
N TRP A 98 9.11 7.18 11.92
CA TRP A 98 10.52 7.20 11.51
C TRP A 98 10.75 8.16 10.35
N GLY A 99 9.85 8.11 9.35
CA GLY A 99 9.97 8.98 8.19
C GLY A 99 9.85 10.45 8.55
N ALA A 100 8.90 10.78 9.44
CA ALA A 100 8.72 12.14 9.89
C ALA A 100 9.96 12.67 10.61
N LYS A 101 10.56 11.85 11.47
CA LYS A 101 11.78 12.24 12.19
C LYS A 101 12.95 12.44 11.22
N TYR A 102 13.06 11.56 10.23
CA TYR A 102 14.11 11.69 9.23
C TYR A 102 14.00 13.02 8.49
N MET A 103 12.79 13.36 8.06
CA MET A 103 12.55 14.63 7.35
C MET A 103 12.87 15.83 8.23
N MET A 104 12.52 15.77 9.51
CA MET A 104 12.81 16.86 10.44
C MET A 104 14.31 17.03 10.68
N ARG A 105 15.02 15.92 10.85
CA ARG A 105 16.44 15.95 11.16
C ARG A 105 17.31 16.39 9.99
N THR A 106 16.94 15.98 8.79
CA THR A 106 17.76 16.21 7.61
C THR A 106 17.26 17.33 6.72
N GLY A 107 16.00 17.72 6.88
CA GLY A 107 15.35 18.66 5.98
C GLY A 107 15.22 18.11 4.57
N LYS A 108 15.35 16.78 4.41
CA LYS A 108 15.32 16.14 3.10
C LYS A 108 14.11 15.26 2.95
N SER A 109 13.59 15.19 1.72
CA SER A 109 12.53 14.27 1.34
C SER A 109 12.92 13.63 0.03
N VAL A 110 13.20 12.32 0.07
CA VAL A 110 13.59 11.60 -1.15
C VAL A 110 12.46 11.55 -2.16
N ILE A 111 11.20 11.59 -1.69
CA ILE A 111 10.05 11.58 -2.58
C ILE A 111 9.97 12.89 -3.36
N ASN A 112 10.12 14.02 -2.68
CA ASN A 112 10.11 15.31 -3.34
C ASN A 112 11.25 15.41 -4.34
N LYS A 113 12.42 14.92 -3.95
CA LYS A 113 13.58 14.90 -4.84
C LYS A 113 13.31 14.05 -6.08
N ALA A 114 12.69 12.89 -5.90
CA ALA A 114 12.36 12.02 -7.03
C ALA A 114 11.33 12.68 -7.95
N ARG A 115 10.35 13.37 -7.38
CA ARG A 115 9.35 14.10 -8.16
C ARG A 115 9.98 15.24 -8.96
N GLU A 116 10.91 15.94 -8.37
CA GLU A 116 11.63 17.02 -9.04
C GLU A 116 12.41 16.49 -10.23
N LYS A 117 13.09 15.35 -10.07
CA LYS A 117 13.83 14.72 -11.15
C LYS A 117 12.90 14.27 -12.27
N ALA A 118 11.77 13.70 -11.92
CA ALA A 118 10.78 13.26 -12.92
C ALA A 118 10.24 14.45 -13.70
N SER A 119 9.91 15.55 -13.02
CA SER A 119 9.44 16.77 -13.67
C SER A 119 10.48 17.35 -14.61
N ALA A 120 11.73 17.39 -14.17
CA ALA A 120 12.82 17.90 -15.00
C ALA A 120 13.00 17.05 -16.26
N ALA A 121 12.89 15.74 -16.13
CA ALA A 121 12.99 14.83 -17.26
C ALA A 121 11.87 15.04 -18.26
N GLU A 122 10.65 15.30 -17.78
CA GLU A 122 9.51 15.55 -18.63
C GLU A 122 9.63 16.86 -19.39
N VAL A 123 10.20 17.87 -18.76
CA VAL A 123 10.35 19.18 -19.37
C VAL A 123 11.50 19.19 -20.38
N ALA A 124 12.51 18.39 -20.13
CA ALA A 124 13.66 18.29 -21.00
C ALA A 124 13.30 17.54 -22.28
#